data_5706eaedae1f7636e06841aa315c719a
#
_entry.id   5706eaedae1f7636e06841aa315c719a
#
_cell.length_a   1.000
_cell.length_b   1.000
_cell.length_c   1.000
_cell.angle_alpha   90.00
_cell.angle_beta   90.00
_cell.angle_gamma   90.00
#
_symmetry.space_group_name_H-M   'P 1'
#
loop_
_entity.id
_entity.type
_entity.pdbx_description
1 polymer ?
#
loop_
_entity_poly.entity_id
_entity_poly.type
_entity_poly.pdbx_seq_one_letter_code
_entity_poly.pdbx_strand_id
1 'polypeptide(L)' 'QSVFDIAGFFWNEIHVRGRRLLQEIDLLARTYGWTEGEILGMTDHRRRLYVGMALS' A
#
# COMPACT_ATOMS: atom_id res chain seq x y z
N GLN A 1 10.08 -25.81 16.29
CA GLN A 1 9.36 -24.77 15.57
C GLN A 1 8.70 -25.36 14.34
N SER A 2 7.42 -25.10 14.17
CA SER A 2 6.66 -25.73 13.10
C SER A 2 6.68 -24.90 11.83
N VAL A 3 6.39 -25.55 10.70
CA VAL A 3 6.26 -24.89 9.40
C VAL A 3 5.12 -23.86 9.44
N PHE A 4 4.13 -24.08 10.28
CA PHE A 4 3.01 -23.16 10.45
C PHE A 4 3.45 -21.80 10.97
N ASP A 5 4.42 -21.76 11.86
CA ASP A 5 4.91 -20.47 12.38
C ASP A 5 5.57 -19.65 11.31
N ILE A 6 6.33 -20.31 10.42
CA ILE A 6 6.97 -19.64 9.29
C ILE A 6 5.91 -19.12 8.31
N ALA A 7 4.93 -19.95 7.99
CA ALA A 7 3.85 -19.57 7.10
C ALA A 7 3.02 -18.41 7.67
N GLY A 8 2.74 -18.45 8.97
CA GLY A 8 2.02 -17.37 9.66
C GLY A 8 2.77 -16.06 9.61
N PHE A 9 4.08 -16.12 9.79
CA PHE A 9 4.92 -14.92 9.70
C PHE A 9 4.85 -14.29 8.30
N PHE A 10 4.96 -15.09 7.24
CA PHE A 10 4.87 -14.60 5.88
C PHE A 10 3.51 -13.98 5.57
N TRP A 11 2.44 -14.62 5.97
CA TRP A 11 1.09 -14.11 5.75
C TRP A 11 0.88 -12.78 6.46
N ASN A 12 1.39 -12.64 7.68
CA ASN A 12 1.28 -11.41 8.43
C ASN A 12 2.03 -10.28 7.73
N GLU A 13 3.23 -10.56 7.21
CA GLU A 13 4.02 -9.58 6.47
C GLU A 13 3.30 -9.11 5.22
N ILE A 14 2.77 -10.04 4.42
CA ILE A 14 2.02 -9.73 3.21
C ILE A 14 0.77 -8.91 3.54
N HIS A 15 0.07 -9.28 4.59
CA HIS A 15 -1.13 -8.57 5.02
C HIS A 15 -0.82 -7.12 5.40
N VAL A 16 0.24 -6.90 6.13
CA VAL A 16 0.65 -5.55 6.55
C VAL A 16 1.00 -4.69 5.33
N ARG A 17 1.75 -5.23 4.37
CA ARG A 17 2.12 -4.51 3.16
C ARG A 17 0.91 -4.20 2.28
N GLY A 18 0.02 -5.17 2.12
CA GLY A 18 -1.20 -4.99 1.34
C GLY A 18 -2.10 -3.93 1.95
N ARG A 19 -2.23 -3.94 3.26
CA ARG A 19 -3.02 -2.95 3.98
C ARG A 19 -2.45 -1.54 3.80
N ARG A 20 -1.14 -1.40 3.86
CA ARG A 20 -0.49 -0.11 3.65
C ARG A 20 -0.75 0.41 2.24
N LEU A 21 -0.63 -0.46 1.24
CA LEU A 21 -0.89 -0.08 -0.15
C LEU A 21 -2.33 0.38 -0.33
N LEU A 22 -3.29 -0.34 0.24
CA LEU A 22 -4.70 0.05 0.15
C LEU A 22 -4.96 1.39 0.84
N GLN A 23 -4.30 1.66 1.95
CA GLN A 23 -4.42 2.95 2.64
C GLN A 23 -3.85 4.08 1.78
N GLU A 24 -2.74 3.85 1.09
CA GLU A 24 -2.17 4.83 0.17
C GLU A 24 -3.09 5.10 -1.00
N ILE A 25 -3.68 4.05 -1.57
CA ILE A 25 -4.62 4.18 -2.66
C ILE A 25 -5.85 4.99 -2.21
N ASP A 26 -6.39 4.67 -1.06
CA ASP A 26 -7.54 5.36 -0.51
C ASP A 26 -7.25 6.86 -0.31
N LEU A 27 -6.12 7.17 0.26
CA LEU A 27 -5.69 8.54 0.49
C LEU A 27 -5.57 9.31 -0.82
N LEU A 28 -4.86 8.75 -1.80
CA LEU A 28 -4.64 9.43 -3.08
C LEU A 28 -5.92 9.56 -3.88
N ALA A 29 -6.79 8.55 -3.84
CA ALA A 29 -8.07 8.61 -4.53
C ALA A 29 -8.95 9.74 -3.95
N ARG A 30 -8.97 9.88 -2.64
CA ARG A 30 -9.76 10.94 -2.00
C ARG A 30 -9.16 12.32 -2.18
N THR A 31 -7.83 12.40 -2.16
CA THR A 31 -7.15 13.70 -2.24
C THR A 31 -7.15 14.26 -3.66
N TYR A 32 -6.90 13.41 -4.66
CA TYR A 32 -6.70 13.84 -6.03
C TYR A 32 -7.79 13.39 -7.01
N GLY A 33 -8.68 12.51 -6.58
CA GLY A 33 -9.73 11.97 -7.44
C GLY A 33 -9.21 10.94 -8.45
N TRP A 34 -8.05 10.35 -8.21
CA TRP A 34 -7.47 9.35 -9.09
C TRP A 34 -8.13 8.00 -8.88
N THR A 35 -8.19 7.19 -9.95
CA THR A 35 -8.67 5.83 -9.86
C THR A 35 -7.58 4.92 -9.28
N GLU A 36 -8.00 3.77 -8.75
CA GLU A 36 -7.06 2.75 -8.25
C GLU A 36 -6.08 2.34 -9.35
N GLY A 37 -6.59 2.14 -10.58
CA GLY A 37 -5.74 1.78 -11.72
C GLY A 37 -4.68 2.82 -12.01
N GLU A 38 -5.03 4.10 -11.95
CA GLU A 38 -4.08 5.18 -12.16
C GLU A 38 -3.00 5.18 -11.07
N ILE A 39 -3.40 4.99 -9.82
CA ILE A 39 -2.47 4.98 -8.69
C ILE A 39 -1.53 3.77 -8.78
N LEU A 40 -2.08 2.59 -9.10
CA LEU A 40 -1.28 1.37 -9.23
C LEU A 40 -0.35 1.40 -10.44
N GLY A 41 -0.65 2.22 -11.44
CA GLY A 41 0.22 2.41 -12.60
C GLY A 41 1.45 3.25 -12.31
N MET A 42 1.50 3.91 -11.18
CA MET A 42 2.66 4.71 -10.79
C MET A 42 3.78 3.83 -10.24
N THR A 43 5.03 4.32 -10.34
CA THR A 43 6.14 3.67 -9.64
C THR A 43 5.94 3.85 -8.13
N ASP A 44 6.52 2.96 -7.34
CA ASP A 44 6.47 3.06 -5.88
C ASP A 44 7.03 4.40 -5.40
N HIS A 45 8.13 4.83 -5.99
CA HIS A 45 8.77 6.09 -5.61
C HIS A 45 7.83 7.28 -5.84
N ARG A 46 7.22 7.35 -7.02
CA ARG A 46 6.31 8.44 -7.37
C ARG A 46 5.07 8.44 -6.48
N ARG A 47 4.50 7.26 -6.24
CA ARG A 47 3.33 7.12 -5.38
C ARG A 47 3.63 7.63 -3.97
N ARG A 48 4.78 7.26 -3.42
CA ARG A 48 5.18 7.69 -2.07
C ARG A 48 5.38 9.19 -1.96
N LEU A 49 5.89 9.80 -3.02
CA LEU A 49 6.02 11.26 -3.06
C LEU A 49 4.66 11.94 -2.96
N TYR A 50 3.67 11.46 -3.71
CA TYR A 50 2.32 12.01 -3.65
C TYR A 50 1.66 11.75 -2.29
N VAL A 51 1.89 10.59 -1.71
CA VAL A 51 1.40 10.29 -0.36
C VAL A 51 1.95 11.30 0.64
N GLY A 52 3.25 11.58 0.57
CA GLY A 52 3.87 12.58 1.43
C GLY A 52 3.24 13.95 1.27
N MET A 53 2.97 14.36 0.03
CA MET A 53 2.31 15.63 -0.25
C MET A 53 0.86 15.66 0.27
N ALA A 54 0.15 14.56 0.11
CA ALA A 54 -1.24 14.46 0.58
C ALA A 54 -1.35 14.52 2.10
N LEU A 55 -0.33 14.05 2.81
CA LEU A 55 -0.30 14.05 4.27
C LEU A 55 0.18 15.39 4.86
N SER A 56 0.74 16.24 4.06
CA SER A 56 1.18 17.58 4.49
C SER A 56 -0.03 18.55 4.71
#